data_e8771bf3e8d4b42eb4f5c7136e0081d8
#
_entry.id   e8771bf3e8d4b42eb4f5c7136e0081d8
#
_cell.length_a   1.000
_cell.length_b   1.000
_cell.length_c   1.000
_cell.angle_alpha   90.00
_cell.angle_beta   90.00
_cell.angle_gamma   90.00
#
_symmetry.space_group_name_H-M   'P 1'
#
loop_
_entity.id
_entity.type
_entity.pdbx_description
1 polymer ?
#
loop_
_entity_poly.entity_id
_entity_poly.type
_entity_poly.pdbx_seq_one_letter_code
_entity_poly.pdbx_strand_id
1 'polypeptide(L)'
;KYPLAGIQHIEFYHGDPDENLQAVLRSLAGLGVTITRPQPAASADAETRPAAAAHAAESLPERGAVAVLPFDNISPDPETDYFSDGLTEELIARLSLVSEINLISRWASMQYKGRGQDVLAIGNALGARYIVGGGVRRFQDSVRITVQLVDVVTNLQLWGNTYKGKLDDIFDIQEQVAQQIVEALKLKLTFSERLSLTKRQTLNAEAYDLYLRGQDQLYRLTKRSVEYAIQLFEKAIELDSRYASAYAGCSSAYGQMYQLIAREERYRELAQELSFKALMYDNNLSEAYRAMGLSYFLWGKLNEATASCTKAIEIDPDDFIAHWTLGRIYFTEGKLEQALDLFRRVAEIKPSFYAGHLDVAQTCTGLGLDEEAASVYRRLLEIMPNYLLQNPDDARARLIYASKLGWAGRKEEAIREGTKALVLSPGDPVMLYNAACMYVGLGESIRAIDALRQAVEAGYTNFGWMQNDPDLVPLRDDPAFIEMLRDLSSRPTLPSAS
;
A
#
# COMPACT_ATOMS: atom_id res chain seq x y z
N LYS A 1 -27.53 -16.27 -29.02
CA LYS A 1 -27.64 -15.13 -29.95
C LYS A 1 -28.69 -14.18 -29.38
N TYR A 2 -28.30 -13.19 -28.62
CA TYR A 2 -29.15 -12.06 -28.28
C TYR A 2 -28.70 -10.86 -29.12
N PRO A 3 -29.62 -10.19 -29.84
CA PRO A 3 -29.26 -9.03 -30.64
C PRO A 3 -29.13 -7.81 -29.72
N LEU A 4 -27.90 -7.40 -29.43
CA LEU A 4 -27.56 -6.08 -28.85
C LEU A 4 -27.39 -5.02 -29.95
N ALA A 5 -28.14 -5.13 -31.05
CA ALA A 5 -28.18 -4.12 -32.10
C ALA A 5 -29.29 -3.11 -31.78
N GLY A 6 -28.97 -2.02 -31.10
CA GLY A 6 -29.94 -0.94 -30.82
C GLY A 6 -29.63 -0.01 -29.68
N ILE A 7 -28.54 -0.21 -28.93
CA ILE A 7 -28.13 0.77 -27.92
C ILE A 7 -27.26 1.79 -28.64
N GLN A 8 -27.86 2.95 -28.99
CA GLN A 8 -27.09 4.12 -29.39
C GLN A 8 -26.17 4.52 -28.21
N HIS A 9 -24.90 4.76 -28.52
CA HIS A 9 -23.92 5.31 -27.59
C HIS A 9 -24.47 6.62 -27.02
N ILE A 10 -24.83 6.64 -25.74
CA ILE A 10 -25.17 7.87 -25.03
C ILE A 10 -23.87 8.36 -24.40
N GLU A 11 -23.33 9.45 -24.94
CA GLU A 11 -22.18 10.12 -24.34
C GLU A 11 -22.63 10.87 -23.07
N PHE A 12 -22.29 10.35 -21.91
CA PHE A 12 -22.62 10.92 -20.60
C PHE A 12 -21.78 12.17 -20.22
N TYR A 13 -20.94 12.68 -21.13
CA TYR A 13 -19.92 13.68 -20.78
C TYR A 13 -20.34 15.15 -20.98
N HIS A 14 -21.47 15.44 -21.59
CA HIS A 14 -21.98 16.82 -21.73
C HIS A 14 -23.50 16.82 -21.66
N GLY A 15 -24.07 17.34 -20.56
CA GLY A 15 -25.50 17.56 -20.38
C GLY A 15 -25.93 17.52 -18.93
N ASP A 16 -27.17 17.96 -18.68
CA ASP A 16 -27.77 17.87 -17.34
C ASP A 16 -27.92 16.39 -16.93
N PRO A 17 -27.43 15.97 -15.73
CA PRO A 17 -27.54 14.59 -15.23
C PRO A 17 -28.97 14.06 -15.21
N ASP A 18 -29.97 14.90 -14.94
CA ASP A 18 -31.38 14.52 -14.91
C ASP A 18 -31.95 14.26 -16.31
N GLU A 19 -31.54 15.01 -17.33
CA GLU A 19 -31.95 14.75 -18.72
C GLU A 19 -31.34 13.43 -19.26
N ASN A 20 -30.10 13.16 -18.92
CA ASN A 20 -29.40 11.93 -19.29
C ASN A 20 -30.04 10.72 -18.61
N LEU A 21 -30.41 10.81 -17.34
CA LEU A 21 -31.12 9.76 -16.63
C LEU A 21 -32.49 9.48 -17.26
N GLN A 22 -33.24 10.52 -17.67
CA GLN A 22 -34.55 10.38 -18.34
C GLN A 22 -34.41 9.74 -19.73
N ALA A 23 -33.32 9.98 -20.44
CA ALA A 23 -33.03 9.33 -21.72
C ALA A 23 -32.78 7.83 -21.57
N VAL A 24 -32.01 7.43 -20.54
CA VAL A 24 -31.77 6.01 -20.19
C VAL A 24 -33.08 5.32 -19.81
N LEU A 25 -33.88 5.95 -18.94
CA LEU A 25 -35.15 5.37 -18.50
C LEU A 25 -36.13 5.16 -19.67
N ARG A 26 -36.18 6.10 -20.63
CA ARG A 26 -36.97 5.95 -21.86
C ARG A 26 -36.47 4.80 -22.74
N SER A 27 -35.18 4.63 -22.88
CA SER A 27 -34.59 3.53 -23.66
C SER A 27 -34.84 2.17 -23.03
N LEU A 28 -34.80 2.06 -21.71
CA LEU A 28 -35.09 0.83 -20.97
C LEU A 28 -36.59 0.49 -21.04
N ALA A 29 -37.50 1.48 -20.98
CA ALA A 29 -38.91 1.27 -21.15
C ALA A 29 -39.24 0.77 -22.56
N GLY A 30 -38.54 1.26 -23.61
CA GLY A 30 -38.68 0.77 -24.99
C GLY A 30 -38.24 -0.69 -25.16
N LEU A 31 -37.42 -1.24 -24.26
CA LEU A 31 -36.98 -2.62 -24.22
C LEU A 31 -37.88 -3.54 -23.35
N GLY A 32 -39.01 -3.02 -22.83
CA GLY A 32 -39.97 -3.79 -22.03
C GLY A 32 -39.52 -3.97 -20.56
N VAL A 33 -38.54 -3.22 -20.08
CA VAL A 33 -38.09 -3.24 -18.68
C VAL A 33 -38.99 -2.32 -17.85
N THR A 34 -39.78 -2.88 -16.92
CA THR A 34 -40.60 -2.11 -15.98
C THR A 34 -39.77 -1.72 -14.75
N ILE A 35 -39.51 -0.44 -14.57
CA ILE A 35 -38.80 0.09 -13.39
C ILE A 35 -39.83 0.62 -12.40
N THR A 36 -39.96 -0.05 -11.25
CA THR A 36 -40.79 0.40 -10.13
C THR A 36 -40.01 1.39 -9.29
N ARG A 37 -40.43 2.65 -9.29
CA ARG A 37 -39.83 3.69 -8.41
C ARG A 37 -40.25 3.43 -6.96
N PRO A 38 -39.35 3.40 -5.97
CA PRO A 38 -39.75 3.45 -4.57
C PRO A 38 -40.43 4.80 -4.31
N GLN A 39 -41.66 4.79 -3.78
CA GLN A 39 -42.30 6.02 -3.32
C GLN A 39 -41.57 6.54 -2.05
N PRO A 40 -41.33 7.86 -1.97
CA PRO A 40 -40.84 8.45 -0.73
C PRO A 40 -41.91 8.31 0.37
N ALA A 41 -41.53 7.76 1.52
CA ALA A 41 -42.39 7.67 2.68
C ALA A 41 -42.74 9.08 3.16
N ALA A 42 -44.06 9.34 3.26
CA ALA A 42 -44.61 10.57 3.81
C ALA A 42 -44.26 10.72 5.30
N SER A 43 -43.78 11.90 5.66
CA SER A 43 -43.59 12.35 7.02
C SER A 43 -44.96 12.32 7.76
N ALA A 44 -45.05 11.62 8.88
CA ALA A 44 -46.12 11.72 9.83
C ALA A 44 -45.54 11.97 11.23
N ASP A 45 -46.16 12.96 11.88
CA ASP A 45 -45.80 13.58 13.13
C ASP A 45 -45.78 12.64 14.34
N ALA A 46 -45.05 13.12 15.35
CA ALA A 46 -44.99 12.55 16.69
C ALA A 46 -46.35 12.51 17.38
N GLU A 47 -46.67 11.39 18.03
CA GLU A 47 -47.21 11.35 19.40
C GLU A 47 -47.45 9.91 19.93
N THR A 48 -47.10 9.73 21.19
CA THR A 48 -47.58 8.73 22.16
C THR A 48 -47.09 7.26 22.01
N ARG A 49 -46.16 6.91 22.92
CA ARG A 49 -45.98 5.54 23.42
C ARG A 49 -47.23 5.06 24.20
N PRO A 50 -47.54 3.76 24.13
CA PRO A 50 -47.44 2.95 25.34
C PRO A 50 -46.61 1.67 25.16
N ALA A 51 -46.15 1.16 26.30
CA ALA A 51 -45.25 0.06 26.50
C ALA A 51 -45.87 -1.33 26.20
N ALA A 52 -44.94 -2.26 25.95
CA ALA A 52 -45.02 -3.70 26.16
C ALA A 52 -45.74 -4.56 25.11
N ALA A 53 -44.91 -5.17 24.25
CA ALA A 53 -44.96 -6.61 24.00
C ALA A 53 -43.60 -7.05 23.43
N ALA A 54 -42.82 -7.71 24.27
CA ALA A 54 -41.60 -8.40 23.88
C ALA A 54 -41.97 -9.55 22.94
N HIS A 55 -41.77 -9.35 21.64
CA HIS A 55 -41.50 -10.47 20.76
C HIS A 55 -39.99 -10.65 20.75
N ALA A 56 -39.54 -11.75 21.34
CA ALA A 56 -38.20 -12.26 21.18
C ALA A 56 -37.94 -12.48 19.67
N ALA A 57 -37.38 -11.45 19.04
CA ALA A 57 -36.60 -11.69 17.85
C ALA A 57 -35.43 -12.59 18.32
N GLU A 58 -35.43 -13.84 17.89
CA GLU A 58 -34.23 -14.68 17.95
C GLU A 58 -33.09 -13.84 17.30
N SER A 59 -32.31 -13.19 18.14
CA SER A 59 -31.06 -12.58 17.71
C SER A 59 -30.23 -13.72 17.11
N LEU A 60 -30.02 -13.67 15.79
CA LEU A 60 -28.98 -14.46 15.17
C LEU A 60 -27.73 -14.30 16.05
N PRO A 61 -27.03 -15.38 16.42
CA PRO A 61 -25.84 -15.29 17.24
C PRO A 61 -24.94 -14.25 16.63
N GLU A 62 -24.48 -13.26 17.41
CA GLU A 62 -23.51 -12.25 16.97
C GLU A 62 -22.37 -13.01 16.29
N ARG A 63 -22.29 -12.89 14.96
CA ARG A 63 -21.27 -13.55 14.16
C ARG A 63 -19.94 -12.93 14.56
N GLY A 64 -19.14 -13.65 15.35
CA GLY A 64 -17.89 -13.14 15.87
C GLY A 64 -16.90 -12.86 14.75
N ALA A 65 -16.14 -11.79 14.87
CA ALA A 65 -15.10 -11.44 13.90
C ALA A 65 -14.02 -12.55 13.84
N VAL A 66 -13.48 -12.77 12.64
CA VAL A 66 -12.41 -13.73 12.35
C VAL A 66 -11.11 -12.96 12.10
N ALA A 67 -10.03 -13.31 12.78
CA ALA A 67 -8.69 -12.82 12.49
C ALA A 67 -7.83 -13.95 11.90
N VAL A 68 -7.14 -13.67 10.81
CA VAL A 68 -6.09 -14.56 10.29
C VAL A 68 -4.76 -13.98 10.71
N LEU A 69 -4.07 -14.66 11.64
CA LEU A 69 -2.74 -14.24 12.10
C LEU A 69 -1.67 -14.60 11.05
N PRO A 70 -0.56 -13.85 11.01
CA PRO A 70 0.58 -14.21 10.19
C PRO A 70 1.02 -15.64 10.47
N PHE A 71 1.17 -16.42 9.40
CA PHE A 71 1.73 -17.76 9.54
C PHE A 71 3.20 -17.69 9.91
N ASP A 72 3.60 -18.45 10.92
CA ASP A 72 4.99 -18.50 11.33
C ASP A 72 5.85 -19.21 10.27
N ASN A 73 6.97 -18.60 9.89
CA ASN A 73 7.96 -19.28 9.09
C ASN A 73 8.78 -20.22 9.98
N ILE A 74 8.52 -21.52 9.86
CA ILE A 74 9.27 -22.59 10.55
C ILE A 74 10.26 -23.31 9.62
N SER A 75 10.58 -22.68 8.50
CA SER A 75 11.58 -23.17 7.55
C SER A 75 12.99 -23.00 8.11
N PRO A 76 13.97 -23.82 7.66
CA PRO A 76 15.37 -23.64 8.02
C PRO A 76 15.97 -22.33 7.49
N ASP A 77 15.39 -21.79 6.41
CA ASP A 77 15.83 -20.58 5.73
C ASP A 77 14.89 -19.42 6.09
N PRO A 78 15.38 -18.39 6.83
CA PRO A 78 14.59 -17.22 7.15
C PRO A 78 14.23 -16.38 5.92
N GLU A 79 14.97 -16.48 4.82
CA GLU A 79 14.64 -15.76 3.57
C GLU A 79 13.34 -16.26 2.92
N THR A 80 12.70 -17.30 3.45
CA THR A 80 11.38 -17.78 2.99
C THR A 80 10.19 -17.12 3.71
N ASP A 81 10.41 -16.10 4.51
CA ASP A 81 9.35 -15.34 5.22
C ASP A 81 8.29 -14.78 4.29
N TYR A 82 8.69 -14.28 3.10
CA TYR A 82 7.78 -13.78 2.08
C TYR A 82 6.71 -14.81 1.68
N PHE A 83 7.06 -16.11 1.70
CA PHE A 83 6.12 -17.17 1.33
C PHE A 83 5.04 -17.38 2.41
N SER A 84 5.42 -17.32 3.69
CA SER A 84 4.46 -17.38 4.81
C SER A 84 3.54 -16.16 4.81
N ASP A 85 4.09 -14.98 4.54
CA ASP A 85 3.32 -13.74 4.43
C ASP A 85 2.35 -13.80 3.24
N GLY A 86 2.83 -14.22 2.06
CA GLY A 86 2.00 -14.37 0.87
C GLY A 86 0.86 -15.38 1.06
N LEU A 87 1.12 -16.50 1.75
CA LEU A 87 0.07 -17.45 2.11
C LEU A 87 -0.99 -16.83 3.02
N THR A 88 -0.56 -16.05 4.01
CA THR A 88 -1.46 -15.33 4.93
C THR A 88 -2.34 -14.33 4.16
N GLU A 89 -1.72 -13.55 3.28
CA GLU A 89 -2.39 -12.58 2.44
C GLU A 89 -3.43 -13.20 1.51
N GLU A 90 -3.06 -14.26 0.82
CA GLU A 90 -3.96 -14.97 -0.08
C GLU A 90 -5.15 -15.58 0.68
N LEU A 91 -4.92 -16.12 1.88
CA LEU A 91 -6.00 -16.67 2.70
C LEU A 91 -6.97 -15.58 3.18
N ILE A 92 -6.45 -14.42 3.59
CA ILE A 92 -7.26 -13.25 3.94
C ILE A 92 -8.08 -12.79 2.73
N ALA A 93 -7.45 -12.65 1.56
CA ALA A 93 -8.11 -12.23 0.33
C ALA A 93 -9.24 -13.19 -0.07
N ARG A 94 -9.03 -14.50 0.04
CA ARG A 94 -10.08 -15.51 -0.22
C ARG A 94 -11.23 -15.44 0.78
N LEU A 95 -10.93 -15.34 2.07
CA LEU A 95 -11.96 -15.28 3.11
C LEU A 95 -12.77 -13.98 3.05
N SER A 96 -12.18 -12.87 2.58
CA SER A 96 -12.90 -11.60 2.41
C SER A 96 -13.98 -11.64 1.32
N LEU A 97 -13.93 -12.62 0.42
CA LEU A 97 -14.97 -12.84 -0.60
C LEU A 97 -16.24 -13.50 -0.04
N VAL A 98 -16.20 -13.97 1.21
CA VAL A 98 -17.34 -14.61 1.88
C VAL A 98 -18.07 -13.56 2.70
N SER A 99 -19.23 -13.13 2.24
CA SER A 99 -20.02 -12.03 2.83
C SER A 99 -20.45 -12.29 4.29
N GLU A 100 -20.51 -13.55 4.70
CA GLU A 100 -20.87 -13.96 6.05
C GLU A 100 -19.70 -13.88 7.05
N ILE A 101 -18.47 -13.68 6.59
CA ILE A 101 -17.28 -13.53 7.43
C ILE A 101 -17.05 -12.05 7.74
N ASN A 102 -17.10 -11.70 9.02
CA ASN A 102 -16.59 -10.41 9.49
C ASN A 102 -15.08 -10.53 9.73
N LEU A 103 -14.30 -10.26 8.70
CA LEU A 103 -12.85 -10.46 8.72
C LEU A 103 -12.14 -9.24 9.34
N ILE A 104 -11.26 -9.49 10.30
CA ILE A 104 -10.35 -8.45 10.83
C ILE A 104 -9.33 -8.11 9.74
N SER A 105 -9.02 -6.81 9.61
CA SER A 105 -8.12 -6.33 8.58
C SER A 105 -6.77 -7.04 8.64
N ARG A 106 -6.19 -7.29 7.47
CA ARG A 106 -4.87 -7.90 7.31
C ARG A 106 -3.82 -7.23 8.19
N TRP A 107 -3.79 -5.90 8.19
CA TRP A 107 -2.75 -5.14 8.87
C TRP A 107 -2.89 -5.17 10.39
N ALA A 108 -4.11 -5.20 10.91
CA ALA A 108 -4.36 -5.42 12.33
C ALA A 108 -3.83 -6.78 12.78
N SER A 109 -3.93 -7.81 11.94
CA SER A 109 -3.39 -9.14 12.21
C SER A 109 -1.87 -9.19 12.06
N MET A 110 -1.31 -8.58 11.01
CA MET A 110 0.13 -8.63 10.68
C MET A 110 1.04 -7.98 11.74
N GLN A 111 0.54 -7.07 12.57
CA GLN A 111 1.31 -6.49 13.68
C GLN A 111 1.74 -7.53 14.74
N TYR A 112 1.14 -8.72 14.72
CA TYR A 112 1.45 -9.82 15.63
C TYR A 112 2.49 -10.81 15.07
N LYS A 113 3.07 -10.52 13.90
CA LYS A 113 4.12 -11.37 13.32
C LYS A 113 5.30 -11.50 14.27
N GLY A 114 5.73 -12.75 14.51
CA GLY A 114 6.91 -13.07 15.34
C GLY A 114 6.76 -12.78 16.84
N ARG A 115 5.57 -12.40 17.30
CA ARG A 115 5.29 -12.26 18.73
C ARG A 115 4.81 -13.59 19.26
N GLY A 116 5.62 -14.27 20.09
CA GLY A 116 5.27 -15.52 20.79
C GLY A 116 3.90 -15.43 21.48
N GLN A 117 2.95 -16.35 21.18
CA GLN A 117 1.57 -15.93 21.09
C GLN A 117 0.71 -16.48 22.22
N ASP A 118 0.23 -15.58 23.05
CA ASP A 118 -1.04 -15.80 23.73
C ASP A 118 -2.19 -15.45 22.76
N VAL A 119 -2.74 -16.48 22.08
CA VAL A 119 -3.82 -16.36 21.10
C VAL A 119 -5.04 -15.67 21.70
N LEU A 120 -5.29 -15.85 23.01
CA LEU A 120 -6.41 -15.21 23.72
C LEU A 120 -6.18 -13.71 23.87
N ALA A 121 -4.97 -13.31 24.27
CA ALA A 121 -4.63 -11.89 24.40
C ALA A 121 -4.73 -11.17 23.05
N ILE A 122 -4.27 -11.81 21.97
CA ILE A 122 -4.37 -11.27 20.61
C ILE A 122 -5.84 -11.17 20.18
N GLY A 123 -6.63 -12.23 20.38
CA GLY A 123 -8.04 -12.23 20.02
C GLY A 123 -8.82 -11.12 20.71
N ASN A 124 -8.59 -10.93 21.99
CA ASN A 124 -9.20 -9.86 22.77
C ASN A 124 -8.76 -8.46 22.27
N ALA A 125 -7.47 -8.29 21.98
CA ALA A 125 -6.94 -7.01 21.48
C ALA A 125 -7.48 -6.66 20.08
N LEU A 126 -7.73 -7.66 19.23
CA LEU A 126 -8.31 -7.49 17.90
C LEU A 126 -9.85 -7.44 17.91
N GLY A 127 -10.51 -7.76 19.02
CA GLY A 127 -11.97 -7.96 19.06
C GLY A 127 -12.41 -9.16 18.21
N ALA A 128 -11.52 -10.11 17.98
CA ALA A 128 -11.80 -11.31 17.20
C ALA A 128 -12.33 -12.43 18.08
N ARG A 129 -13.44 -13.05 17.64
CA ARG A 129 -13.93 -14.27 18.29
C ARG A 129 -13.18 -15.52 17.81
N TYR A 130 -12.84 -15.54 16.53
CA TYR A 130 -12.15 -16.67 15.92
C TYR A 130 -10.78 -16.26 15.43
N ILE A 131 -9.79 -17.09 15.67
CA ILE A 131 -8.43 -16.90 15.18
C ILE A 131 -8.03 -18.07 14.31
N VAL A 132 -7.63 -17.75 13.08
CA VAL A 132 -6.91 -18.66 12.19
C VAL A 132 -5.42 -18.37 12.37
N GLY A 133 -4.63 -19.39 12.65
CA GLY A 133 -3.19 -19.27 12.77
C GLY A 133 -2.51 -20.58 12.36
N GLY A 134 -1.20 -20.52 12.23
CA GLY A 134 -0.46 -21.70 11.81
C GLY A 134 1.00 -21.42 11.50
N GLY A 135 1.64 -22.39 10.82
CA GLY A 135 3.02 -22.24 10.41
C GLY A 135 3.30 -22.91 9.07
N VAL A 136 4.26 -22.35 8.36
CA VAL A 136 4.73 -22.83 7.07
C VAL A 136 6.16 -23.30 7.19
N ARG A 137 6.43 -24.49 6.72
CA ARG A 137 7.77 -25.02 6.53
C ARG A 137 7.99 -25.30 5.05
N ARG A 138 8.91 -24.58 4.46
CA ARG A 138 9.36 -24.80 3.07
C ARG A 138 10.80 -25.31 3.06
N PHE A 139 11.04 -26.31 2.27
CA PHE A 139 12.40 -26.80 1.99
C PHE A 139 12.46 -27.21 0.51
N GLN A 140 13.16 -26.42 -0.29
CA GLN A 140 13.16 -26.55 -1.75
C GLN A 140 11.71 -26.52 -2.29
N ASP A 141 11.28 -27.57 -3.00
CA ASP A 141 9.93 -27.71 -3.54
C ASP A 141 8.92 -28.29 -2.53
N SER A 142 9.37 -28.76 -1.39
CA SER A 142 8.49 -29.37 -0.40
C SER A 142 7.88 -28.31 0.52
N VAL A 143 6.57 -28.34 0.67
CA VAL A 143 5.81 -27.43 1.53
C VAL A 143 5.03 -28.22 2.57
N ARG A 144 5.06 -27.76 3.82
CA ARG A 144 4.23 -28.25 4.90
C ARG A 144 3.57 -27.06 5.57
N ILE A 145 2.24 -27.04 5.55
CA ILE A 145 1.43 -25.96 6.12
C ILE A 145 0.57 -26.57 7.23
N THR A 146 0.69 -26.06 8.44
CA THR A 146 -0.17 -26.39 9.56
C THR A 146 -1.09 -25.22 9.83
N VAL A 147 -2.39 -25.48 9.93
CA VAL A 147 -3.42 -24.45 10.16
C VAL A 147 -4.31 -24.89 11.30
N GLN A 148 -4.74 -23.95 12.12
CA GLN A 148 -5.70 -24.15 13.18
C GLN A 148 -6.69 -22.98 13.25
N LEU A 149 -7.93 -23.30 13.66
CA LEU A 149 -8.98 -22.35 13.98
C LEU A 149 -9.32 -22.48 15.47
N VAL A 150 -9.22 -21.39 16.19
CA VAL A 150 -9.44 -21.33 17.65
C VAL A 150 -10.59 -20.38 17.94
N ASP A 151 -11.53 -20.78 18.81
CA ASP A 151 -12.51 -19.89 19.41
C ASP A 151 -11.90 -19.24 20.66
N VAL A 152 -11.73 -17.93 20.63
CA VAL A 152 -11.09 -17.12 21.68
C VAL A 152 -11.89 -17.15 23.00
N VAL A 153 -13.22 -17.21 22.91
CA VAL A 153 -14.09 -17.18 24.08
C VAL A 153 -14.00 -18.50 24.88
N THR A 154 -13.98 -19.63 24.16
CA THR A 154 -13.94 -20.95 24.79
C THR A 154 -12.53 -21.50 24.96
N ASN A 155 -11.55 -20.88 24.31
CA ASN A 155 -10.17 -21.37 24.20
C ASN A 155 -10.07 -22.79 23.62
N LEU A 156 -11.00 -23.15 22.73
CA LEU A 156 -11.01 -24.46 22.10
C LEU A 156 -10.58 -24.37 20.65
N GLN A 157 -9.73 -25.29 20.25
CA GLN A 157 -9.44 -25.49 18.83
C GLN A 157 -10.66 -26.14 18.18
N LEU A 158 -11.33 -25.40 17.29
CA LEU A 158 -12.49 -25.86 16.54
C LEU A 158 -12.11 -26.80 15.39
N TRP A 159 -10.98 -26.51 14.79
CA TRP A 159 -10.45 -27.26 13.66
C TRP A 159 -8.93 -27.07 13.57
N GLY A 160 -8.26 -28.06 12.99
CA GLY A 160 -6.84 -27.96 12.64
C GLY A 160 -6.42 -29.10 11.73
N ASN A 161 -5.53 -28.79 10.81
CA ASN A 161 -5.01 -29.76 9.84
C ASN A 161 -3.56 -29.42 9.45
N THR A 162 -2.88 -30.41 8.90
CA THR A 162 -1.53 -30.28 8.34
C THR A 162 -1.53 -30.79 6.90
N TYR A 163 -1.22 -29.89 5.99
CA TYR A 163 -1.10 -30.16 4.56
C TYR A 163 0.39 -30.37 4.22
N LYS A 164 0.64 -31.35 3.37
CA LYS A 164 1.99 -31.64 2.86
C LYS A 164 1.87 -31.82 1.36
N GLY A 165 2.77 -31.20 0.62
CA GLY A 165 2.80 -31.26 -0.83
C GLY A 165 4.08 -30.67 -1.40
N LYS A 166 4.09 -30.47 -2.69
CA LYS A 166 5.10 -29.69 -3.41
C LYS A 166 4.62 -28.24 -3.58
N LEU A 167 5.49 -27.40 -4.08
CA LEU A 167 5.13 -26.01 -4.41
C LEU A 167 3.96 -25.96 -5.42
N ASP A 168 3.94 -26.85 -6.38
CA ASP A 168 2.85 -26.98 -7.37
C ASP A 168 1.47 -27.23 -6.74
N ASP A 169 1.43 -27.84 -5.55
CA ASP A 169 0.19 -28.14 -4.82
C ASP A 169 -0.34 -26.94 -4.02
N ILE A 170 0.39 -25.80 -4.04
CA ILE A 170 0.11 -24.66 -3.14
C ILE A 170 -1.31 -24.12 -3.33
N PHE A 171 -1.79 -24.00 -4.56
CA PHE A 171 -3.11 -23.47 -4.85
C PHE A 171 -4.22 -24.38 -4.36
N ASP A 172 -4.04 -25.71 -4.49
CA ASP A 172 -4.97 -26.70 -3.96
C ASP A 172 -5.02 -26.66 -2.44
N ILE A 173 -3.87 -26.48 -1.79
CA ILE A 173 -3.77 -26.35 -0.33
C ILE A 173 -4.48 -25.07 0.14
N GLN A 174 -4.24 -23.93 -0.51
CA GLN A 174 -4.89 -22.65 -0.19
C GLN A 174 -6.42 -22.74 -0.30
N GLU A 175 -6.91 -23.35 -1.38
CA GLU A 175 -8.33 -23.57 -1.60
C GLU A 175 -8.94 -24.48 -0.53
N GLN A 176 -8.29 -25.61 -0.22
CA GLN A 176 -8.74 -26.55 0.82
C GLN A 176 -8.77 -25.88 2.20
N VAL A 177 -7.74 -25.09 2.56
CA VAL A 177 -7.69 -24.37 3.84
C VAL A 177 -8.86 -23.40 3.95
N ALA A 178 -9.11 -22.57 2.91
CA ALA A 178 -10.21 -21.60 2.94
C ALA A 178 -11.58 -22.29 3.07
N GLN A 179 -11.81 -23.36 2.30
CA GLN A 179 -13.05 -24.15 2.37
C GLN A 179 -13.26 -24.76 3.75
N GLN A 180 -12.22 -25.36 4.36
CA GLN A 180 -12.29 -25.97 5.68
C GLN A 180 -12.55 -24.97 6.80
N ILE A 181 -12.02 -23.75 6.70
CA ILE A 181 -12.33 -22.66 7.64
C ILE A 181 -13.82 -22.28 7.57
N VAL A 182 -14.36 -22.11 6.35
CA VAL A 182 -15.78 -21.81 6.12
C VAL A 182 -16.68 -22.92 6.69
N GLU A 183 -16.32 -24.19 6.46
CA GLU A 183 -17.04 -25.34 6.98
C GLU A 183 -16.97 -25.40 8.52
N ALA A 184 -15.80 -25.16 9.13
CA ALA A 184 -15.62 -25.16 10.57
C ALA A 184 -16.42 -24.02 11.26
N LEU A 185 -16.57 -22.90 10.58
CA LEU A 185 -17.43 -21.79 11.01
C LEU A 185 -18.93 -22.03 10.72
N LYS A 186 -19.28 -23.15 10.08
CA LYS A 186 -20.65 -23.54 9.69
C LYS A 186 -21.37 -22.50 8.84
N LEU A 187 -20.63 -21.81 7.96
CA LEU A 187 -21.16 -20.80 7.07
C LEU A 187 -21.70 -21.41 5.77
N LYS A 188 -22.71 -20.75 5.18
CA LYS A 188 -23.30 -21.17 3.92
C LYS A 188 -22.78 -20.28 2.79
N LEU A 189 -22.04 -20.88 1.87
CA LEU A 189 -21.58 -20.19 0.67
C LEU A 189 -22.66 -20.11 -0.40
N THR A 190 -22.85 -18.96 -0.99
CA THR A 190 -23.55 -18.81 -2.27
C THR A 190 -22.75 -19.46 -3.40
N PHE A 191 -23.39 -19.67 -4.56
CA PHE A 191 -22.70 -20.21 -5.73
C PHE A 191 -21.55 -19.31 -6.21
N SER A 192 -21.76 -17.98 -6.20
CA SER A 192 -20.73 -17.02 -6.60
C SER A 192 -19.54 -17.00 -5.63
N GLU A 193 -19.77 -17.02 -4.31
CA GLU A 193 -18.71 -17.08 -3.31
C GLU A 193 -17.89 -18.38 -3.44
N ARG A 194 -18.56 -19.51 -3.67
CA ARG A 194 -17.88 -20.79 -3.90
C ARG A 194 -16.97 -20.73 -5.14
N LEU A 195 -17.45 -20.14 -6.24
CA LEU A 195 -16.65 -19.95 -7.43
C LEU A 195 -15.49 -18.99 -7.19
N SER A 196 -15.69 -17.93 -6.43
CA SER A 196 -14.64 -16.96 -6.09
C SER A 196 -13.53 -17.57 -5.24
N LEU A 197 -13.86 -18.46 -4.30
CA LEU A 197 -12.86 -19.18 -3.48
C LEU A 197 -11.94 -20.08 -4.32
N THR A 198 -12.39 -20.54 -5.48
CA THR A 198 -11.60 -21.38 -6.40
C THR A 198 -10.82 -20.56 -7.45
N LYS A 199 -11.07 -19.23 -7.54
CA LYS A 199 -10.36 -18.37 -8.50
C LYS A 199 -8.87 -18.35 -8.15
N ARG A 200 -8.02 -18.62 -9.14
CA ARG A 200 -6.56 -18.55 -9.03
C ARG A 200 -6.04 -17.37 -9.84
N GLN A 201 -5.08 -16.67 -9.30
CA GLN A 201 -4.41 -15.55 -9.99
C GLN A 201 -3.48 -16.06 -11.10
N THR A 202 -2.88 -17.21 -10.89
CA THR A 202 -2.05 -17.95 -11.86
C THR A 202 -2.19 -19.45 -11.61
N LEU A 203 -1.84 -20.26 -12.60
CA LEU A 203 -1.72 -21.72 -12.47
C LEU A 203 -0.25 -22.18 -12.34
N ASN A 204 0.70 -21.24 -12.44
CA ASN A 204 2.12 -21.52 -12.39
C ASN A 204 2.67 -21.17 -11.02
N ALA A 205 3.02 -22.20 -10.23
CA ALA A 205 3.51 -22.04 -8.87
C ALA A 205 4.88 -21.32 -8.80
N GLU A 206 5.74 -21.48 -9.81
CA GLU A 206 7.01 -20.77 -9.89
C GLU A 206 6.77 -19.27 -10.17
N ALA A 207 5.84 -18.94 -11.08
CA ALA A 207 5.44 -17.55 -11.31
C ALA A 207 4.88 -16.89 -10.05
N TYR A 208 4.08 -17.63 -9.29
CA TYR A 208 3.55 -17.17 -8.00
C TYR A 208 4.66 -16.90 -6.97
N ASP A 209 5.63 -17.83 -6.82
CA ASP A 209 6.77 -17.65 -5.92
C ASP A 209 7.62 -16.43 -6.29
N LEU A 210 7.89 -16.24 -7.59
CA LEU A 210 8.62 -15.07 -8.09
C LEU A 210 7.87 -13.77 -7.83
N TYR A 211 6.55 -13.77 -8.00
CA TYR A 211 5.70 -12.63 -7.70
C TYR A 211 5.78 -12.26 -6.21
N LEU A 212 5.64 -13.22 -5.30
CA LEU A 212 5.73 -12.98 -3.86
C LEU A 212 7.10 -12.40 -3.45
N ARG A 213 8.19 -12.93 -4.00
CA ARG A 213 9.54 -12.37 -3.81
C ARG A 213 9.63 -10.94 -4.34
N GLY A 214 9.06 -10.70 -5.52
CA GLY A 214 9.02 -9.38 -6.13
C GLY A 214 8.31 -8.36 -5.24
N GLN A 215 7.19 -8.74 -4.64
CA GLN A 215 6.45 -7.90 -3.70
C GLN A 215 7.27 -7.58 -2.43
N ASP A 216 7.92 -8.57 -1.82
CA ASP A 216 8.79 -8.36 -0.68
C ASP A 216 9.90 -7.36 -0.98
N GLN A 217 10.56 -7.50 -2.15
CA GLN A 217 11.63 -6.60 -2.57
C GLN A 217 11.10 -5.19 -2.87
N LEU A 218 9.93 -5.08 -3.48
CA LEU A 218 9.32 -3.79 -3.85
C LEU A 218 9.06 -2.91 -2.61
N TYR A 219 8.64 -3.50 -1.49
CA TYR A 219 8.34 -2.77 -0.26
C TYR A 219 9.58 -2.24 0.47
N ARG A 220 10.79 -2.69 0.12
CA ARG A 220 12.04 -2.20 0.72
C ARG A 220 12.49 -0.84 0.19
N LEU A 221 11.95 -0.37 -0.95
CA LEU A 221 12.15 0.96 -1.55
C LEU A 221 13.62 1.36 -1.80
N THR A 222 14.57 0.43 -1.79
CA THR A 222 15.95 0.70 -2.17
C THR A 222 16.13 0.51 -3.68
N LYS A 223 17.11 1.19 -4.29
CA LYS A 223 17.42 1.03 -5.71
C LYS A 223 17.61 -0.44 -6.09
N ARG A 224 18.47 -1.13 -5.35
CA ARG A 224 18.79 -2.55 -5.58
C ARG A 224 17.57 -3.46 -5.44
N SER A 225 16.74 -3.21 -4.42
CA SER A 225 15.55 -4.03 -4.20
C SER A 225 14.49 -3.81 -5.27
N VAL A 226 14.31 -2.57 -5.75
CA VAL A 226 13.36 -2.26 -6.83
C VAL A 226 13.84 -2.86 -8.17
N GLU A 227 15.14 -2.74 -8.50
CA GLU A 227 15.71 -3.37 -9.68
C GLU A 227 15.55 -4.90 -9.64
N TYR A 228 15.75 -5.50 -8.48
CA TYR A 228 15.56 -6.95 -8.31
C TYR A 228 14.08 -7.35 -8.37
N ALA A 229 13.17 -6.54 -7.82
CA ALA A 229 11.74 -6.76 -7.93
C ALA A 229 11.28 -6.77 -9.41
N ILE A 230 11.79 -5.83 -10.24
CA ILE A 230 11.51 -5.80 -11.68
C ILE A 230 11.89 -7.13 -12.32
N GLN A 231 13.10 -7.62 -12.09
CA GLN A 231 13.58 -8.89 -12.67
C GLN A 231 12.69 -10.08 -12.25
N LEU A 232 12.25 -10.11 -10.99
CA LEU A 232 11.37 -11.16 -10.48
C LEU A 232 9.99 -11.12 -11.13
N PHE A 233 9.39 -9.93 -11.25
CA PHE A 233 8.09 -9.77 -11.91
C PHE A 233 8.15 -10.07 -13.40
N GLU A 234 9.20 -9.62 -14.11
CA GLU A 234 9.40 -9.92 -15.53
C GLU A 234 9.50 -11.44 -15.74
N LYS A 235 10.23 -12.13 -14.88
CA LYS A 235 10.35 -13.58 -14.94
C LYS A 235 9.04 -14.29 -14.62
N ALA A 236 8.25 -13.77 -13.69
CA ALA A 236 6.89 -14.29 -13.42
C ALA A 236 5.99 -14.12 -14.65
N ILE A 237 6.09 -12.99 -15.37
CA ILE A 237 5.35 -12.71 -16.61
C ILE A 237 5.81 -13.64 -17.75
N GLU A 238 7.11 -13.95 -17.85
CA GLU A 238 7.62 -14.93 -18.82
C GLU A 238 7.03 -16.32 -18.61
N LEU A 239 6.87 -16.73 -17.34
CA LEU A 239 6.29 -18.04 -16.98
C LEU A 239 4.78 -18.09 -17.14
N ASP A 240 4.10 -16.99 -16.88
CA ASP A 240 2.66 -16.82 -17.11
C ASP A 240 2.35 -15.43 -17.68
N SER A 241 2.23 -15.37 -18.99
CA SER A 241 2.00 -14.13 -19.74
C SER A 241 0.64 -13.48 -19.51
N ARG A 242 -0.24 -14.08 -18.69
CA ARG A 242 -1.55 -13.54 -18.30
C ARG A 242 -1.65 -13.24 -16.81
N TYR A 243 -0.55 -13.31 -16.08
CA TYR A 243 -0.53 -13.08 -14.64
C TYR A 243 -0.68 -11.60 -14.30
N ALA A 244 -1.92 -11.15 -14.10
CA ALA A 244 -2.28 -9.74 -13.87
C ALA A 244 -1.53 -9.09 -12.71
N SER A 245 -1.40 -9.79 -11.56
CA SER A 245 -0.71 -9.26 -10.38
C SER A 245 0.78 -9.04 -10.63
N ALA A 246 1.44 -9.88 -11.45
CA ALA A 246 2.84 -9.69 -11.81
C ALA A 246 3.02 -8.44 -12.69
N TYR A 247 2.09 -8.18 -13.63
CA TYR A 247 2.08 -6.93 -14.39
C TYR A 247 1.87 -5.71 -13.50
N ALA A 248 0.94 -5.77 -12.55
CA ALA A 248 0.69 -4.67 -11.60
C ALA A 248 1.90 -4.39 -10.70
N GLY A 249 2.56 -5.45 -10.20
CA GLY A 249 3.78 -5.35 -9.41
C GLY A 249 4.93 -4.74 -10.20
N CYS A 250 5.15 -5.19 -11.43
CA CYS A 250 6.18 -4.69 -12.34
C CYS A 250 5.94 -3.21 -12.70
N SER A 251 4.68 -2.84 -13.00
CA SER A 251 4.27 -1.45 -13.22
C SER A 251 4.61 -0.56 -12.02
N SER A 252 4.25 -1.01 -10.80
CA SER A 252 4.55 -0.28 -9.57
C SER A 252 6.05 -0.13 -9.36
N ALA A 253 6.85 -1.16 -9.67
CA ALA A 253 8.30 -1.12 -9.56
C ALA A 253 8.92 -0.11 -10.54
N TYR A 254 8.50 -0.09 -11.80
CA TYR A 254 8.94 0.93 -12.75
C TYR A 254 8.49 2.35 -12.35
N GLY A 255 7.29 2.48 -11.79
CA GLY A 255 6.81 3.75 -11.22
C GLY A 255 7.70 4.25 -10.09
N GLN A 256 8.16 3.36 -9.21
CA GLN A 256 9.12 3.69 -8.14
C GLN A 256 10.51 4.02 -8.69
N MET A 257 11.00 3.31 -9.73
CA MET A 257 12.24 3.67 -10.41
C MET A 257 12.20 5.10 -10.90
N TYR A 258 11.14 5.49 -11.60
CA TYR A 258 10.98 6.85 -12.09
C TYR A 258 10.91 7.90 -10.96
N GLN A 259 10.16 7.60 -9.91
CA GLN A 259 9.88 8.57 -8.85
C GLN A 259 11.04 8.77 -7.88
N LEU A 260 11.73 7.68 -7.50
CA LEU A 260 12.66 7.67 -6.38
C LEU A 260 14.13 7.54 -6.80
N ILE A 261 14.42 7.04 -8.02
CA ILE A 261 15.77 6.58 -8.36
C ILE A 261 16.31 7.30 -9.60
N ALA A 262 15.59 7.23 -10.73
CA ALA A 262 16.05 7.82 -11.99
C ALA A 262 14.83 8.27 -12.81
N ARG A 263 14.74 9.58 -13.07
CA ARG A 263 13.63 10.18 -13.85
C ARG A 263 13.82 9.98 -15.35
N GLU A 264 13.96 8.73 -15.78
CA GLU A 264 14.02 8.36 -17.19
C GLU A 264 12.60 8.13 -17.72
N GLU A 265 12.22 8.80 -18.81
CA GLU A 265 10.88 8.73 -19.41
C GLU A 265 10.43 7.29 -19.69
N ARG A 266 11.35 6.43 -20.12
CA ARG A 266 11.06 5.02 -20.40
C ARG A 266 10.47 4.28 -19.19
N TYR A 267 10.83 4.63 -17.95
CA TYR A 267 10.28 3.97 -16.76
C TYR A 267 8.81 4.36 -16.54
N ARG A 268 8.48 5.62 -16.83
CA ARG A 268 7.10 6.11 -16.76
C ARG A 268 6.22 5.47 -17.84
N GLU A 269 6.75 5.32 -19.05
CA GLU A 269 6.08 4.64 -20.17
C GLU A 269 5.83 3.15 -19.86
N LEU A 270 6.84 2.44 -19.37
CA LEU A 270 6.71 1.03 -18.97
C LEU A 270 5.71 0.85 -17.82
N ALA A 271 5.74 1.73 -16.82
CA ALA A 271 4.76 1.70 -15.74
C ALA A 271 3.33 1.81 -16.29
N GLN A 272 3.09 2.69 -17.25
CA GLN A 272 1.77 2.85 -17.87
C GLN A 272 1.37 1.63 -18.69
N GLU A 273 2.23 1.15 -19.58
CA GLU A 273 1.95 -0.02 -20.42
C GLU A 273 1.58 -1.25 -19.58
N LEU A 274 2.38 -1.52 -18.55
CA LEU A 274 2.19 -2.69 -17.70
C LEU A 274 0.92 -2.59 -16.83
N SER A 275 0.55 -1.38 -16.36
CA SER A 275 -0.71 -1.19 -15.63
C SER A 275 -1.94 -1.44 -16.51
N PHE A 276 -1.91 -1.03 -17.79
CA PHE A 276 -2.96 -1.38 -18.75
C PHE A 276 -3.06 -2.89 -18.99
N LYS A 277 -1.92 -3.58 -19.13
CA LYS A 277 -1.90 -5.04 -19.28
C LYS A 277 -2.47 -5.74 -18.05
N ALA A 278 -2.15 -5.28 -16.85
CA ALA A 278 -2.72 -5.83 -15.62
C ALA A 278 -4.26 -5.77 -15.63
N LEU A 279 -4.85 -4.60 -15.93
CA LEU A 279 -6.30 -4.43 -16.02
C LEU A 279 -6.94 -5.21 -17.18
N MET A 280 -6.22 -5.39 -18.28
CA MET A 280 -6.70 -6.21 -19.41
C MET A 280 -6.85 -7.67 -19.02
N TYR A 281 -5.97 -8.19 -18.16
CA TYR A 281 -6.03 -9.60 -17.72
C TYR A 281 -6.94 -9.81 -16.51
N ASP A 282 -7.01 -8.86 -15.58
CA ASP A 282 -7.97 -8.88 -14.47
C ASP A 282 -8.44 -7.46 -14.13
N ASN A 283 -9.66 -7.14 -14.53
CA ASN A 283 -10.30 -5.85 -14.30
C ASN A 283 -10.97 -5.71 -12.92
N ASN A 284 -10.81 -6.69 -12.04
CA ASN A 284 -11.29 -6.65 -10.65
C ASN A 284 -10.14 -6.82 -9.64
N LEU A 285 -8.94 -6.43 -10.02
CA LEU A 285 -7.72 -6.53 -9.23
C LEU A 285 -7.35 -5.16 -8.66
N SER A 286 -7.34 -5.01 -7.32
CA SER A 286 -7.00 -3.75 -6.63
C SER A 286 -5.61 -3.25 -7.04
N GLU A 287 -4.62 -4.15 -7.04
CA GLU A 287 -3.24 -3.84 -7.42
C GLU A 287 -3.11 -3.27 -8.83
N ALA A 288 -3.96 -3.72 -9.77
CA ALA A 288 -3.95 -3.20 -11.13
C ALA A 288 -4.46 -1.75 -11.20
N TYR A 289 -5.54 -1.44 -10.46
CA TYR A 289 -6.04 -0.08 -10.35
C TYR A 289 -5.06 0.82 -9.60
N ARG A 290 -4.43 0.34 -8.55
CA ARG A 290 -3.39 1.06 -7.82
C ARG A 290 -2.20 1.40 -8.71
N ALA A 291 -1.70 0.42 -9.48
CA ALA A 291 -0.61 0.62 -10.44
C ALA A 291 -0.99 1.64 -11.52
N MET A 292 -2.22 1.58 -12.02
CA MET A 292 -2.78 2.57 -12.95
C MET A 292 -2.85 3.96 -12.31
N GLY A 293 -3.30 4.06 -11.05
CA GLY A 293 -3.36 5.32 -10.30
C GLY A 293 -1.98 5.96 -10.17
N LEU A 294 -0.97 5.18 -9.76
CA LEU A 294 0.42 5.64 -9.71
C LEU A 294 0.91 6.10 -11.09
N SER A 295 0.64 5.32 -12.14
CA SER A 295 1.03 5.68 -13.50
C SER A 295 0.43 7.02 -13.92
N TYR A 296 -0.86 7.23 -13.76
CA TYR A 296 -1.52 8.51 -14.09
C TYR A 296 -0.97 9.66 -13.24
N PHE A 297 -0.67 9.44 -11.96
CA PHE A 297 -0.03 10.44 -11.10
C PHE A 297 1.34 10.87 -11.64
N LEU A 298 2.15 9.94 -12.11
CA LEU A 298 3.45 10.22 -12.72
C LEU A 298 3.34 11.03 -14.03
N TRP A 299 2.20 10.90 -14.75
CA TRP A 299 1.88 11.68 -15.93
C TRP A 299 1.20 13.03 -15.63
N GLY A 300 0.97 13.34 -14.34
CA GLY A 300 0.26 14.56 -13.94
C GLY A 300 -1.24 14.53 -14.24
N LYS A 301 -1.81 13.38 -14.58
CA LYS A 301 -3.23 13.17 -14.85
C LYS A 301 -3.97 12.91 -13.53
N LEU A 302 -4.12 13.97 -12.71
CA LEU A 302 -4.56 13.83 -11.32
C LEU A 302 -6.00 13.30 -11.18
N ASN A 303 -6.91 13.66 -12.09
CA ASN A 303 -8.30 13.17 -12.05
C ASN A 303 -8.38 11.65 -12.31
N GLU A 304 -7.67 11.17 -13.33
CA GLU A 304 -7.61 9.75 -13.67
C GLU A 304 -6.88 8.94 -12.59
N ALA A 305 -5.85 9.53 -11.99
CA ALA A 305 -5.14 8.96 -10.87
C ALA A 305 -6.05 8.79 -9.65
N THR A 306 -6.81 9.85 -9.30
CA THR A 306 -7.80 9.82 -8.22
C THR A 306 -8.84 8.73 -8.46
N ALA A 307 -9.45 8.70 -9.65
CA ALA A 307 -10.47 7.69 -9.98
C ALA A 307 -9.92 6.26 -9.87
N SER A 308 -8.69 6.03 -10.34
CA SER A 308 -8.05 4.70 -10.28
C SER A 308 -7.74 4.29 -8.85
N CYS A 309 -7.15 5.18 -8.02
CA CYS A 309 -6.86 4.87 -6.61
C CYS A 309 -8.15 4.66 -5.80
N THR A 310 -9.19 5.46 -6.04
CA THR A 310 -10.51 5.26 -5.41
C THR A 310 -11.07 3.89 -5.75
N LYS A 311 -10.97 3.47 -7.04
CA LYS A 311 -11.42 2.14 -7.45
C LYS A 311 -10.62 1.02 -6.79
N ALA A 312 -9.31 1.18 -6.61
CA ALA A 312 -8.49 0.25 -5.86
C ALA A 312 -8.98 0.10 -4.41
N ILE A 313 -9.25 1.22 -3.74
CA ILE A 313 -9.76 1.25 -2.35
C ILE A 313 -11.17 0.64 -2.24
N GLU A 314 -12.04 0.82 -3.26
CA GLU A 314 -13.36 0.16 -3.29
C GLU A 314 -13.25 -1.37 -3.36
N ILE A 315 -12.25 -1.89 -4.08
CA ILE A 315 -12.00 -3.33 -4.22
C ILE A 315 -11.32 -3.88 -2.95
N ASP A 316 -10.29 -3.19 -2.47
CA ASP A 316 -9.56 -3.53 -1.24
C ASP A 316 -9.46 -2.29 -0.34
N PRO A 317 -10.36 -2.13 0.65
CA PRO A 317 -10.35 -1.01 1.59
C PRO A 317 -9.11 -0.92 2.47
N ASP A 318 -8.31 -1.99 2.54
CA ASP A 318 -7.07 -2.04 3.30
C ASP A 318 -5.80 -1.92 2.42
N ASP A 319 -5.94 -1.61 1.12
CA ASP A 319 -4.79 -1.30 0.25
C ASP A 319 -4.14 0.03 0.68
N PHE A 320 -3.19 -0.07 1.63
CA PHE A 320 -2.51 1.11 2.17
C PHE A 320 -1.72 1.90 1.11
N ILE A 321 -1.22 1.24 0.05
CA ILE A 321 -0.51 1.93 -1.03
C ILE A 321 -1.48 2.73 -1.90
N ALA A 322 -2.71 2.23 -2.11
CA ALA A 322 -3.74 2.99 -2.81
C ALA A 322 -4.14 4.24 -2.01
N HIS A 323 -4.36 4.11 -0.70
CA HIS A 323 -4.58 5.25 0.20
C HIS A 323 -3.40 6.23 0.18
N TRP A 324 -2.18 5.72 0.25
CA TRP A 324 -0.96 6.54 0.22
C TRP A 324 -0.82 7.32 -1.08
N THR A 325 -1.05 6.66 -2.22
CA THR A 325 -0.98 7.30 -3.54
C THR A 325 -2.06 8.38 -3.69
N LEU A 326 -3.30 8.09 -3.25
CA LEU A 326 -4.39 9.05 -3.26
C LEU A 326 -4.11 10.25 -2.34
N GLY A 327 -3.55 10.00 -1.14
CA GLY A 327 -3.12 11.05 -0.23
C GLY A 327 -2.08 11.97 -0.86
N ARG A 328 -1.12 11.44 -1.59
CA ARG A 328 -0.10 12.21 -2.31
C ARG A 328 -0.68 13.01 -3.49
N ILE A 329 -1.68 12.48 -4.16
CA ILE A 329 -2.43 13.22 -5.19
C ILE A 329 -3.11 14.44 -4.54
N TYR A 330 -3.85 14.25 -3.45
CA TYR A 330 -4.52 15.35 -2.75
C TYR A 330 -3.54 16.35 -2.15
N PHE A 331 -2.42 15.89 -1.61
CA PHE A 331 -1.34 16.78 -1.15
C PHE A 331 -0.80 17.66 -2.29
N THR A 332 -0.59 17.08 -3.48
CA THR A 332 -0.14 17.80 -4.69
C THR A 332 -1.18 18.83 -5.16
N GLU A 333 -2.47 18.55 -4.99
CA GLU A 333 -3.56 19.47 -5.28
C GLU A 333 -3.78 20.55 -4.20
N GLY A 334 -3.04 20.51 -3.10
CA GLY A 334 -3.20 21.43 -1.96
C GLY A 334 -4.40 21.11 -1.06
N LYS A 335 -5.02 19.94 -1.22
CA LYS A 335 -6.15 19.45 -0.40
C LYS A 335 -5.60 18.77 0.86
N LEU A 336 -4.97 19.56 1.73
CA LEU A 336 -4.14 19.04 2.83
C LEU A 336 -4.94 18.25 3.87
N GLU A 337 -6.16 18.67 4.20
CA GLU A 337 -7.02 17.97 5.17
C GLU A 337 -7.39 16.57 4.66
N GLN A 338 -7.79 16.47 3.38
CA GLN A 338 -8.14 15.19 2.77
C GLN A 338 -6.89 14.28 2.63
N ALA A 339 -5.74 14.85 2.33
CA ALA A 339 -4.47 14.13 2.31
C ALA A 339 -4.12 13.58 3.70
N LEU A 340 -4.29 14.39 4.74
CA LEU A 340 -4.02 14.01 6.13
C LEU A 340 -4.87 12.81 6.57
N ASP A 341 -6.17 12.81 6.26
CA ASP A 341 -7.06 11.69 6.61
C ASP A 341 -6.60 10.38 5.94
N LEU A 342 -6.19 10.45 4.67
CA LEU A 342 -5.67 9.29 3.95
C LEU A 342 -4.33 8.82 4.51
N PHE A 343 -3.41 9.73 4.84
CA PHE A 343 -2.11 9.36 5.45
C PHE A 343 -2.26 8.81 6.87
N ARG A 344 -3.22 9.33 7.67
CA ARG A 344 -3.58 8.72 8.97
C ARG A 344 -4.09 7.30 8.76
N ARG A 345 -4.96 7.09 7.75
CA ARG A 345 -5.44 5.75 7.42
C ARG A 345 -4.30 4.82 7.02
N VAL A 346 -3.31 5.30 6.26
CA VAL A 346 -2.09 4.54 5.96
C VAL A 346 -1.34 4.14 7.23
N ALA A 347 -1.16 5.07 8.18
CA ALA A 347 -0.48 4.80 9.44
C ALA A 347 -1.25 3.82 10.35
N GLU A 348 -2.58 3.82 10.28
CA GLU A 348 -3.44 2.84 10.96
C GLU A 348 -3.31 1.45 10.32
N ILE A 349 -3.44 1.36 8.99
CA ILE A 349 -3.34 0.11 8.25
C ILE A 349 -1.94 -0.51 8.40
N LYS A 350 -0.88 0.29 8.20
CA LYS A 350 0.53 -0.17 8.22
C LYS A 350 1.38 0.66 9.19
N PRO A 351 1.30 0.44 10.51
CA PRO A 351 2.03 1.24 11.51
C PRO A 351 3.55 1.19 11.38
N SER A 352 4.12 0.18 10.69
CA SER A 352 5.55 0.07 10.42
C SER A 352 6.01 0.84 9.18
N PHE A 353 5.09 1.38 8.36
CA PHE A 353 5.42 2.09 7.13
C PHE A 353 5.83 3.52 7.42
N TYR A 354 7.14 3.73 7.60
CA TYR A 354 7.70 5.03 8.01
C TYR A 354 7.34 6.18 7.05
N ALA A 355 7.21 5.91 5.74
CA ALA A 355 6.88 6.94 4.76
C ALA A 355 5.47 7.52 4.99
N GLY A 356 4.48 6.68 5.37
CA GLY A 356 3.14 7.16 5.73
C GLY A 356 3.19 8.09 6.94
N HIS A 357 3.94 7.76 7.99
CA HIS A 357 4.13 8.64 9.14
C HIS A 357 4.82 9.95 8.76
N LEU A 358 5.82 9.89 7.86
CA LEU A 358 6.49 11.09 7.39
C LEU A 358 5.51 12.03 6.68
N ASP A 359 4.65 11.49 5.81
CA ASP A 359 3.65 12.28 5.07
C ASP A 359 2.58 12.86 6.02
N VAL A 360 2.16 12.13 7.08
CA VAL A 360 1.33 12.70 8.16
C VAL A 360 2.00 13.91 8.77
N ALA A 361 3.27 13.79 9.19
CA ALA A 361 3.97 14.88 9.85
C ALA A 361 4.17 16.10 8.94
N GLN A 362 4.52 15.89 7.66
CA GLN A 362 4.67 16.97 6.68
C GLN A 362 3.34 17.69 6.44
N THR A 363 2.25 16.93 6.31
CA THR A 363 0.92 17.50 6.10
C THR A 363 0.43 18.26 7.32
N CYS A 364 0.68 17.74 8.55
CA CYS A 364 0.40 18.44 9.79
C CYS A 364 1.17 19.77 9.88
N THR A 365 2.46 19.78 9.51
CA THR A 365 3.25 21.02 9.46
C THR A 365 2.66 22.01 8.44
N GLY A 366 2.24 21.55 7.27
CA GLY A 366 1.58 22.38 6.27
C GLY A 366 0.25 22.99 6.73
N LEU A 367 -0.45 22.32 7.65
CA LEU A 367 -1.70 22.79 8.27
C LEU A 367 -1.49 23.58 9.57
N GLY A 368 -0.25 23.74 10.05
CA GLY A 368 0.04 24.40 11.32
C GLY A 368 -0.31 23.58 12.57
N LEU A 369 -0.42 22.23 12.42
CA LEU A 369 -0.71 21.27 13.49
C LEU A 369 0.60 20.80 14.13
N ASP A 370 1.38 21.72 14.71
CA ASP A 370 2.77 21.49 15.15
C ASP A 370 2.89 20.44 16.26
N GLU A 371 1.93 20.38 17.19
CA GLU A 371 1.93 19.39 18.28
C GLU A 371 1.73 17.97 17.75
N GLU A 372 0.84 17.79 16.75
CA GLU A 372 0.61 16.51 16.12
C GLU A 372 1.83 16.10 15.30
N ALA A 373 2.41 17.01 14.50
CA ALA A 373 3.65 16.75 13.77
C ALA A 373 4.77 16.29 14.70
N ALA A 374 4.95 16.97 15.85
CA ALA A 374 5.93 16.58 16.87
C ALA A 374 5.65 15.19 17.47
N SER A 375 4.39 14.83 17.66
CA SER A 375 4.00 13.49 18.12
C SER A 375 4.41 12.41 17.10
N VAL A 376 4.16 12.68 15.82
CA VAL A 376 4.53 11.75 14.73
C VAL A 376 6.06 11.65 14.58
N TYR A 377 6.82 12.73 14.74
CA TYR A 377 8.29 12.68 14.75
C TYR A 377 8.83 11.80 15.88
N ARG A 378 8.23 11.87 17.08
CA ARG A 378 8.57 10.95 18.18
C ARG A 378 8.29 9.50 17.80
N ARG A 379 7.16 9.24 17.16
CA ARG A 379 6.82 7.89 16.67
C ARG A 379 7.80 7.38 15.61
N LEU A 380 8.25 8.24 14.70
CA LEU A 380 9.30 7.88 13.72
C LEU A 380 10.61 7.48 14.42
N LEU A 381 11.01 8.18 15.48
CA LEU A 381 12.20 7.82 16.26
C LEU A 381 12.09 6.44 16.94
N GLU A 382 10.88 5.96 17.22
CA GLU A 382 10.64 4.62 17.79
C GLU A 382 10.69 3.52 16.74
N ILE A 383 10.12 3.75 15.55
CA ILE A 383 9.98 2.70 14.51
C ILE A 383 11.22 2.56 13.62
N MET A 384 11.91 3.70 13.33
CA MET A 384 13.03 3.72 12.38
C MET A 384 14.22 2.83 12.77
N PRO A 385 14.63 2.70 14.05
CA PRO A 385 15.73 1.81 14.41
C PRO A 385 15.47 0.36 14.02
N ASN A 386 14.25 -0.16 14.25
CA ASN A 386 13.89 -1.52 13.88
C ASN A 386 13.80 -1.68 12.36
N TYR A 387 13.24 -0.70 11.65
CA TYR A 387 13.23 -0.68 10.19
C TYR A 387 14.65 -0.74 9.61
N LEU A 388 15.58 0.09 10.11
CA LEU A 388 16.97 0.15 9.65
C LEU A 388 17.81 -1.08 10.05
N LEU A 389 17.39 -1.83 11.06
CA LEU A 389 17.99 -3.13 11.39
C LEU A 389 17.64 -4.18 10.32
N GLN A 390 16.41 -4.15 9.83
CA GLN A 390 15.93 -5.06 8.78
C GLN A 390 16.36 -4.62 7.38
N ASN A 391 16.56 -3.30 7.16
CA ASN A 391 16.94 -2.70 5.89
C ASN A 391 18.20 -1.83 6.06
N PRO A 392 19.37 -2.47 6.33
CA PRO A 392 20.59 -1.74 6.69
C PRO A 392 21.17 -0.90 5.55
N ASP A 393 20.83 -1.20 4.31
CA ASP A 393 21.26 -0.54 3.08
C ASP A 393 20.31 0.56 2.57
N ASP A 394 19.18 0.81 3.28
CA ASP A 394 18.29 1.92 2.93
C ASP A 394 18.89 3.27 3.37
N ALA A 395 19.69 3.86 2.46
CA ALA A 395 20.34 5.16 2.68
C ALA A 395 19.32 6.28 2.91
N ARG A 396 18.19 6.27 2.19
CA ARG A 396 17.15 7.31 2.28
C ARG A 396 16.47 7.29 3.63
N ALA A 397 16.00 6.12 4.07
CA ALA A 397 15.40 5.97 5.39
C ALA A 397 16.37 6.38 6.50
N ARG A 398 17.64 6.02 6.36
CA ARG A 398 18.70 6.38 7.32
C ARG A 398 18.90 7.89 7.41
N LEU A 399 18.86 8.60 6.28
CA LEU A 399 18.99 10.06 6.27
C LEU A 399 17.75 10.74 6.89
N ILE A 400 16.55 10.22 6.63
CA ILE A 400 15.32 10.68 7.30
C ILE A 400 15.44 10.47 8.81
N TYR A 401 15.90 9.31 9.26
CA TYR A 401 16.12 9.04 10.68
C TYR A 401 17.14 10.02 11.29
N ALA A 402 18.25 10.28 10.60
CA ALA A 402 19.24 11.26 11.02
C ALA A 402 18.63 12.66 11.19
N SER A 403 17.81 13.11 10.25
CA SER A 403 17.08 14.38 10.34
C SER A 403 16.17 14.44 11.59
N LYS A 404 15.45 13.34 11.90
CA LYS A 404 14.58 13.30 13.09
C LYS A 404 15.35 13.19 14.40
N LEU A 405 16.53 12.55 14.41
CA LEU A 405 17.46 12.62 15.53
C LEU A 405 17.94 14.06 15.80
N GLY A 406 18.23 14.80 14.73
CA GLY A 406 18.59 16.22 14.83
C GLY A 406 17.45 17.06 15.42
N TRP A 407 16.23 16.87 14.96
CA TRP A 407 15.04 17.51 15.51
C TRP A 407 14.87 17.23 17.02
N ALA A 408 15.21 16.02 17.46
CA ALA A 408 15.16 15.63 18.88
C ALA A 408 16.40 16.09 19.71
N GLY A 409 17.31 16.88 19.14
CA GLY A 409 18.52 17.35 19.80
C GLY A 409 19.65 16.31 19.92
N ARG A 410 19.52 15.15 19.28
CA ARG A 410 20.51 14.05 19.31
C ARG A 410 21.55 14.23 18.20
N LYS A 411 22.27 15.36 18.25
CA LYS A 411 23.14 15.86 17.17
C LYS A 411 24.21 14.86 16.73
N GLU A 412 24.95 14.28 17.69
CA GLU A 412 26.04 13.34 17.36
C GLU A 412 25.54 12.08 16.69
N GLU A 413 24.37 11.60 17.10
CA GLU A 413 23.73 10.44 16.49
C GLU A 413 23.21 10.76 15.08
N ALA A 414 22.62 11.94 14.91
CA ALA A 414 22.19 12.44 13.60
C ALA A 414 23.36 12.48 12.60
N ILE A 415 24.49 13.04 13.01
CA ILE A 415 25.69 13.10 12.17
C ILE A 415 26.20 11.69 11.82
N ARG A 416 26.24 10.76 12.79
CA ARG A 416 26.68 9.38 12.52
C ARG A 416 25.78 8.68 11.50
N GLU A 417 24.45 8.77 11.68
CA GLU A 417 23.51 8.12 10.78
C GLU A 417 23.47 8.80 9.39
N GLY A 418 23.58 10.13 9.33
CA GLY A 418 23.69 10.87 8.07
C GLY A 418 24.97 10.51 7.31
N THR A 419 26.10 10.39 7.99
CA THR A 419 27.36 9.95 7.37
C THR A 419 27.25 8.52 6.82
N LYS A 420 26.62 7.60 7.58
CA LYS A 420 26.36 6.23 7.07
C LYS A 420 25.47 6.23 5.83
N ALA A 421 24.46 7.09 5.80
CA ALA A 421 23.57 7.22 4.64
C ALA A 421 24.36 7.62 3.38
N LEU A 422 25.26 8.57 3.49
CA LEU A 422 26.10 9.00 2.36
C LEU A 422 27.11 7.94 1.91
N VAL A 423 27.61 7.12 2.84
CA VAL A 423 28.48 5.97 2.50
C VAL A 423 27.70 4.89 1.73
N LEU A 424 26.43 4.70 2.04
CA LEU A 424 25.56 3.73 1.35
C LEU A 424 25.12 4.22 -0.04
N SER A 425 25.13 5.51 -0.29
CA SER A 425 24.71 6.12 -1.56
C SER A 425 25.76 7.14 -2.06
N PRO A 426 26.97 6.67 -2.40
CA PRO A 426 28.06 7.55 -2.76
C PRO A 426 27.78 8.27 -4.08
N GLY A 427 27.96 9.58 -4.08
CA GLY A 427 27.81 10.40 -5.28
C GLY A 427 26.35 10.59 -5.75
N ASP A 428 25.34 10.19 -4.98
CA ASP A 428 23.95 10.49 -5.30
C ASP A 428 23.67 11.98 -5.04
N PRO A 429 23.37 12.77 -6.09
CA PRO A 429 23.20 14.22 -5.95
C PRO A 429 22.01 14.61 -5.07
N VAL A 430 20.93 13.82 -5.04
CA VAL A 430 19.73 14.09 -4.22
C VAL A 430 20.01 13.76 -2.76
N MET A 431 20.72 12.66 -2.49
CA MET A 431 21.12 12.29 -1.14
C MET A 431 22.07 13.30 -0.53
N LEU A 432 23.04 13.78 -1.31
CA LEU A 432 23.97 14.82 -0.89
C LEU A 432 23.26 16.14 -0.58
N TYR A 433 22.29 16.52 -1.41
CA TYR A 433 21.46 17.70 -1.17
C TYR A 433 20.62 17.57 0.13
N ASN A 434 19.94 16.46 0.30
CA ASN A 434 19.14 16.21 1.51
C ASN A 434 20.00 16.12 2.78
N ALA A 435 21.24 15.62 2.67
CA ALA A 435 22.18 15.63 3.77
C ALA A 435 22.62 17.06 4.14
N ALA A 436 22.76 17.93 3.15
CA ALA A 436 23.03 19.34 3.40
C ALA A 436 21.91 20.00 4.20
N CYS A 437 20.63 19.78 3.82
CA CYS A 437 19.48 20.27 4.59
C CYS A 437 19.49 19.74 6.03
N MET A 438 19.81 18.46 6.23
CA MET A 438 19.99 17.87 7.56
C MET A 438 21.11 18.60 8.34
N TYR A 439 22.27 18.85 7.73
CA TYR A 439 23.39 19.53 8.39
C TYR A 439 23.05 20.98 8.75
N VAL A 440 22.29 21.68 7.91
CA VAL A 440 21.78 23.02 8.24
C VAL A 440 20.91 22.98 9.50
N GLY A 441 19.98 22.04 9.56
CA GLY A 441 19.11 21.84 10.74
C GLY A 441 19.90 21.52 12.02
N LEU A 442 21.13 20.98 11.89
CA LEU A 442 22.04 20.72 13.02
C LEU A 442 22.97 21.88 13.37
N GLY A 443 22.94 23.00 12.63
CA GLY A 443 23.85 24.10 12.75
C GLY A 443 25.28 23.79 12.26
N GLU A 444 25.44 22.81 11.38
CA GLU A 444 26.69 22.35 10.80
C GLU A 444 26.94 22.99 9.41
N SER A 445 26.97 24.33 9.34
CA SER A 445 27.03 25.09 8.07
C SER A 445 28.17 24.65 7.14
N ILE A 446 29.36 24.38 7.69
CA ILE A 446 30.53 23.95 6.91
C ILE A 446 30.24 22.64 6.21
N ARG A 447 29.69 21.64 6.92
CA ARG A 447 29.33 20.34 6.35
C ARG A 447 28.19 20.46 5.34
N ALA A 448 27.24 21.36 5.61
CA ALA A 448 26.13 21.62 4.70
C ALA A 448 26.62 22.16 3.36
N ILE A 449 27.49 23.18 3.37
CA ILE A 449 28.06 23.79 2.15
C ILE A 449 28.91 22.76 1.38
N ASP A 450 29.71 21.96 2.08
CA ASP A 450 30.51 20.91 1.45
C ASP A 450 29.60 19.86 0.78
N ALA A 451 28.54 19.42 1.43
CA ALA A 451 27.57 18.50 0.85
C ALA A 451 26.83 19.10 -0.36
N LEU A 452 26.50 20.41 -0.33
CA LEU A 452 25.91 21.10 -1.50
C LEU A 452 26.88 21.16 -2.68
N ARG A 453 28.16 21.43 -2.44
CA ARG A 453 29.18 21.42 -3.50
C ARG A 453 29.29 20.02 -4.14
N GLN A 454 29.39 18.99 -3.31
CA GLN A 454 29.42 17.61 -3.78
C GLN A 454 28.14 17.25 -4.55
N ALA A 455 26.95 17.70 -4.11
CA ALA A 455 25.69 17.49 -4.83
C ALA A 455 25.74 18.09 -6.25
N VAL A 456 26.23 19.32 -6.37
CA VAL A 456 26.39 20.01 -7.67
C VAL A 456 27.41 19.29 -8.57
N GLU A 457 28.54 18.88 -8.02
CA GLU A 457 29.57 18.12 -8.72
C GLU A 457 29.03 16.75 -9.20
N ALA A 458 28.19 16.12 -8.40
CA ALA A 458 27.52 14.87 -8.71
C ALA A 458 26.34 15.00 -9.71
N GLY A 459 26.01 16.25 -10.12
CA GLY A 459 24.99 16.48 -11.14
C GLY A 459 23.61 16.96 -10.61
N TYR A 460 23.53 17.49 -9.40
CA TYR A 460 22.31 18.16 -8.96
C TYR A 460 22.03 19.41 -9.79
N THR A 461 20.85 19.50 -10.41
CA THR A 461 20.52 20.56 -11.39
C THR A 461 19.37 21.47 -10.96
N ASN A 462 18.66 21.15 -9.86
CA ASN A 462 17.52 21.97 -9.44
C ASN A 462 17.95 23.20 -8.64
N PHE A 463 18.69 24.09 -9.29
CA PHE A 463 19.25 25.29 -8.63
C PHE A 463 18.18 26.30 -8.22
N GLY A 464 17.06 26.37 -8.95
CA GLY A 464 15.92 27.23 -8.58
C GLY A 464 15.29 26.80 -7.25
N TRP A 465 15.21 25.50 -7.00
CA TRP A 465 14.79 24.99 -5.70
C TRP A 465 15.81 25.32 -4.62
N MET A 466 17.10 25.06 -4.85
CA MET A 466 18.18 25.34 -3.90
C MET A 466 18.19 26.81 -3.42
N GLN A 467 17.90 27.75 -4.31
CA GLN A 467 17.83 29.18 -3.97
C GLN A 467 16.66 29.51 -3.04
N ASN A 468 15.54 28.80 -3.18
CA ASN A 468 14.28 29.11 -2.49
C ASN A 468 13.94 28.14 -1.36
N ASP A 469 14.74 27.08 -1.16
CA ASP A 469 14.50 26.06 -0.15
C ASP A 469 14.48 26.67 1.26
N PRO A 470 13.38 26.54 2.01
CA PRO A 470 13.28 27.04 3.38
C PRO A 470 14.29 26.37 4.33
N ASP A 471 14.72 25.13 4.07
CA ASP A 471 15.70 24.43 4.88
C ASP A 471 17.10 25.07 4.77
N LEU A 472 17.39 25.80 3.69
CA LEU A 472 18.67 26.48 3.46
C LEU A 472 18.68 27.95 3.89
N VAL A 473 17.58 28.47 4.45
CA VAL A 473 17.49 29.87 4.96
C VAL A 473 18.67 30.26 5.87
N PRO A 474 19.14 29.40 6.81
CA PRO A 474 20.26 29.74 7.66
C PRO A 474 21.60 29.94 6.94
N LEU A 475 21.73 29.48 5.69
CA LEU A 475 22.96 29.66 4.89
C LEU A 475 22.91 30.89 3.98
N ARG A 476 21.78 31.57 3.83
CA ARG A 476 21.60 32.65 2.82
C ARG A 476 22.57 33.82 2.98
N ASP A 477 23.02 34.06 4.23
CA ASP A 477 23.99 35.12 4.52
C ASP A 477 25.44 34.60 4.62
N ASP A 478 25.65 33.29 4.39
CA ASP A 478 26.98 32.68 4.42
C ASP A 478 27.75 33.03 3.12
N PRO A 479 28.95 33.64 3.19
CA PRO A 479 29.72 34.03 2.01
C PRO A 479 30.02 32.90 1.06
N ALA A 480 30.30 31.68 1.58
CA ALA A 480 30.62 30.51 0.75
C ALA A 480 29.40 29.99 0.03
N PHE A 481 28.22 30.10 0.62
CA PHE A 481 26.94 29.71 -0.05
C PHE A 481 26.58 30.74 -1.15
N ILE A 482 26.75 32.05 -0.86
CA ILE A 482 26.52 33.12 -1.85
C ILE A 482 27.45 32.96 -3.06
N GLU A 483 28.74 32.70 -2.80
CA GLU A 483 29.72 32.44 -3.88
C GLU A 483 29.32 31.26 -4.74
N MET A 484 28.97 30.15 -4.10
CA MET A 484 28.50 28.94 -4.79
C MET A 484 27.29 29.22 -5.68
N LEU A 485 26.27 29.93 -5.19
CA LEU A 485 25.10 30.31 -5.99
C LEU A 485 25.43 31.22 -7.15
N ARG A 486 26.39 32.14 -6.97
CA ARG A 486 26.86 33.03 -8.06
C ARG A 486 27.55 32.22 -9.16
N ASP A 487 28.40 31.28 -8.80
CA ASP A 487 29.08 30.41 -9.75
C ASP A 487 28.09 29.53 -10.53
N LEU A 488 27.06 29.04 -9.87
CA LEU A 488 25.99 28.27 -10.52
C LEU A 488 25.16 29.12 -11.48
N SER A 489 24.89 30.36 -11.14
CA SER A 489 24.15 31.31 -12.00
C SER A 489 24.94 31.73 -13.23
N SER A 490 26.26 31.62 -13.19
CA SER A 490 27.17 31.92 -14.31
C SER A 490 27.38 30.76 -15.27
N ARG A 491 26.96 29.52 -14.90
CA ARG A 491 27.05 28.35 -15.80
C ARG A 491 25.99 28.47 -16.92
N PRO A 492 26.36 28.27 -18.18
CA PRO A 492 25.37 28.22 -19.24
C PRO A 492 24.33 27.13 -18.92
N THR A 493 23.05 27.49 -18.91
CA THR A 493 21.97 26.51 -18.83
C THR A 493 22.14 25.50 -19.95
N LEU A 494 22.45 24.25 -19.59
CA LEU A 494 22.37 23.15 -20.55
C LEU A 494 20.96 23.16 -21.15
N PRO A 495 20.79 23.14 -22.48
CA PRO A 495 19.47 23.05 -23.08
C PRO A 495 18.76 21.83 -22.48
N SER A 496 17.55 22.04 -21.97
CA SER A 496 16.64 20.96 -21.61
C SER A 496 16.60 20.00 -22.80
N ALA A 497 17.01 18.75 -22.58
CA ALA A 497 16.84 17.72 -23.57
C ALA A 497 15.34 17.66 -23.91
N SER A 498 15.04 18.06 -25.15
CA SER A 498 13.72 18.09 -25.75
C SER A 498 13.19 16.67 -25.97
#